data_2b2f1de0a4f9f730cedbb8c6b4d14879
#
_entry.id   2b2f1de0a4f9f730cedbb8c6b4d14879
#
_cell.length_a   1.000
_cell.length_b   1.000
_cell.length_c   1.000
_cell.angle_alpha   90.00
_cell.angle_beta   90.00
_cell.angle_gamma   90.00
#
_symmetry.space_group_name_H-M   'P 1'
#
loop_
_entity.id
_entity.type
_entity.pdbx_description
1 polymer ?
#
loop_
_entity_poly.entity_id
_entity_poly.type
_entity_poly.pdbx_seq_one_letter_code
_entity_poly.pdbx_strand_id
1 'polypeptide(L)'
;SSCYIYAPDFYAENITFENTSGPVGQAVACFVSADRVYFKNCRFLGFQDTLYTYGKGVRQYYEDCYIEGTVDFIFGWSTAVFNRCHIHSKRDGYVTAPSTDEGQKYGYVFYDCKLTADAGVTKVYLSRPWRPFARAVFVHCDLGKHILPAGWHNWDKKEAEKTAFYAEYDSYGPGANPKARAAFSLSLIHISEPTRPISIS
;
A
#
# COMPACT_ATOMS: atom_id res chain seq x y z
N SER A 1 -2.40 18.23 -7.15
CA SER A 1 -2.26 17.02 -7.99
C SER A 1 -1.93 17.43 -9.42
N SER A 2 -1.07 16.64 -10.07
CA SER A 2 -0.78 16.83 -11.49
C SER A 2 -1.86 16.22 -12.39
N CYS A 3 -2.49 15.13 -11.96
CA CYS A 3 -3.56 14.45 -12.68
C CYS A 3 -4.73 14.11 -11.76
N TYR A 4 -5.96 14.18 -12.30
CA TYR A 4 -7.19 13.81 -11.62
C TYR A 4 -8.00 12.83 -12.47
N ILE A 5 -8.43 11.70 -11.90
CA ILE A 5 -9.22 10.68 -12.57
C ILE A 5 -10.54 10.51 -11.83
N TYR A 6 -11.62 10.91 -12.51
CA TYR A 6 -12.99 10.85 -11.99
C TYR A 6 -13.90 9.88 -12.76
N ALA A 7 -13.49 9.49 -13.98
CA ALA A 7 -14.30 8.62 -14.83
C ALA A 7 -14.21 7.17 -14.35
N PRO A 8 -15.34 6.51 -14.06
CA PRO A 8 -15.34 5.06 -13.82
C PRO A 8 -14.91 4.30 -15.10
N ASP A 9 -14.50 3.06 -14.92
CA ASP A 9 -14.01 2.19 -15.99
C ASP A 9 -12.78 2.77 -16.75
N PHE A 10 -11.98 3.59 -16.06
CA PHE A 10 -10.78 4.18 -16.63
C PHE A 10 -9.66 3.13 -16.76
N TYR A 11 -9.03 3.13 -17.92
CA TYR A 11 -7.85 2.31 -18.19
C TYR A 11 -6.68 3.17 -18.67
N ALA A 12 -5.49 2.90 -18.14
CA ALA A 12 -4.25 3.48 -18.62
C ALA A 12 -3.14 2.42 -18.67
N GLU A 13 -2.34 2.47 -19.74
CA GLU A 13 -1.18 1.59 -19.91
C GLU A 13 0.01 2.38 -20.42
N ASN A 14 1.21 2.08 -19.89
CA ASN A 14 2.48 2.67 -20.30
C ASN A 14 2.55 4.21 -20.12
N ILE A 15 1.86 4.76 -19.10
CA ILE A 15 1.82 6.20 -18.83
C ILE A 15 2.61 6.52 -17.57
N THR A 16 3.30 7.65 -17.58
CA THR A 16 3.94 8.23 -16.40
C THR A 16 3.12 9.41 -15.87
N PHE A 17 2.75 9.33 -14.58
CA PHE A 17 2.15 10.41 -13.81
C PHE A 17 3.21 10.93 -12.85
N GLU A 18 3.57 12.21 -12.96
CA GLU A 18 4.64 12.79 -12.16
C GLU A 18 4.23 14.11 -11.51
N ASN A 19 4.67 14.31 -10.28
CA ASN A 19 4.68 15.62 -9.63
C ASN A 19 6.11 16.06 -9.40
N THR A 20 6.52 17.10 -10.13
CA THR A 20 7.89 17.62 -10.15
C THR A 20 8.17 18.71 -9.11
N SER A 21 7.24 18.93 -8.15
CA SER A 21 7.42 19.96 -7.11
C SER A 21 8.62 19.70 -6.17
N GLY A 22 9.20 18.50 -6.23
CA GLY A 22 10.29 18.11 -5.34
C GLY A 22 9.81 17.83 -3.90
N PRO A 23 10.75 17.73 -2.92
CA PRO A 23 10.44 17.36 -1.54
C PRO A 23 9.94 18.56 -0.69
N VAL A 24 8.97 19.31 -1.21
CA VAL A 24 8.44 20.54 -0.61
C VAL A 24 7.23 20.32 0.32
N GLY A 25 6.86 19.07 0.55
CA GLY A 25 5.69 18.65 1.34
C GLY A 25 4.73 17.80 0.50
N GLN A 26 3.46 17.85 0.82
CA GLN A 26 2.41 17.06 0.17
C GLN A 26 2.21 17.49 -1.30
N ALA A 27 2.45 16.58 -2.24
CA ALA A 27 2.38 16.88 -3.67
C ALA A 27 1.96 15.65 -4.49
N VAL A 28 0.66 15.55 -4.77
CA VAL A 28 0.05 14.39 -5.43
C VAL A 28 0.39 14.39 -6.93
N ALA A 29 0.93 13.27 -7.42
CA ALA A 29 1.11 13.04 -8.85
C ALA A 29 -0.20 12.63 -9.53
N CYS A 30 -0.92 11.67 -8.91
CA CYS A 30 -2.19 11.20 -9.45
C CYS A 30 -3.24 11.06 -8.34
N PHE A 31 -4.36 11.75 -8.49
CA PHE A 31 -5.56 11.62 -7.67
C PHE A 31 -6.59 10.76 -8.40
N VAL A 32 -6.99 9.64 -7.79
CA VAL A 32 -7.91 8.68 -8.40
C VAL A 32 -9.16 8.55 -7.54
N SER A 33 -10.28 9.09 -8.04
CA SER A 33 -11.59 9.10 -7.34
C SER A 33 -12.66 8.43 -8.18
N ALA A 34 -12.35 7.27 -8.75
CA ALA A 34 -13.24 6.57 -9.65
C ALA A 34 -13.25 5.06 -9.37
N ASP A 35 -14.39 4.44 -9.62
CA ASP A 35 -14.55 2.98 -9.48
C ASP A 35 -14.15 2.23 -10.75
N ARG A 36 -13.64 1.01 -10.59
CA ARG A 36 -13.18 0.12 -11.67
C ARG A 36 -12.10 0.75 -12.53
N VAL A 37 -11.08 1.29 -11.85
CA VAL A 37 -9.90 1.88 -12.52
C VAL A 37 -8.81 0.83 -12.62
N TYR A 38 -8.16 0.77 -13.78
CA TYR A 38 -7.05 -0.15 -14.04
C TYR A 38 -5.86 0.57 -14.66
N PHE A 39 -4.72 0.49 -13.96
CA PHE A 39 -3.43 0.95 -14.47
C PHE A 39 -2.51 -0.24 -14.72
N LYS A 40 -1.93 -0.32 -15.90
CA LYS A 40 -0.99 -1.36 -16.28
C LYS A 40 0.33 -0.76 -16.76
N ASN A 41 1.44 -1.25 -16.23
CA ASN A 41 2.78 -0.78 -16.58
C ASN A 41 2.91 0.75 -16.55
N CYS A 42 2.26 1.39 -15.57
CA CYS A 42 2.30 2.84 -15.37
C CYS A 42 3.35 3.21 -14.33
N ARG A 43 3.77 4.48 -14.33
CA ARG A 43 4.70 5.02 -13.36
C ARG A 43 4.05 6.16 -12.59
N PHE A 44 4.19 6.17 -11.26
CA PHE A 44 3.74 7.25 -10.39
C PHE A 44 4.95 7.81 -9.65
N LEU A 45 5.37 9.01 -10.05
CA LEU A 45 6.63 9.62 -9.59
C LEU A 45 6.34 10.85 -8.74
N GLY A 46 6.90 10.87 -7.53
CA GLY A 46 6.71 11.99 -6.61
C GLY A 46 7.57 11.86 -5.37
N PHE A 47 7.12 12.51 -4.31
CA PHE A 47 7.76 12.52 -3.00
C PHE A 47 6.73 12.19 -1.92
N GLN A 48 6.34 13.14 -1.06
CA GLN A 48 5.26 12.92 -0.10
C GLN A 48 3.91 12.93 -0.82
N ASP A 49 3.04 11.95 -0.50
CA ASP A 49 1.67 11.87 -1.01
C ASP A 49 1.57 11.69 -2.55
N THR A 50 2.36 10.79 -3.14
CA THR A 50 2.44 10.63 -4.60
C THR A 50 1.13 10.15 -5.24
N LEU A 51 0.54 9.06 -4.73
CA LEU A 51 -0.67 8.42 -5.26
C LEU A 51 -1.81 8.49 -4.25
N TYR A 52 -2.84 9.25 -4.59
CA TYR A 52 -4.04 9.38 -3.76
C TYR A 52 -5.17 8.51 -4.30
N THR A 53 -5.48 7.43 -3.60
CA THR A 53 -6.55 6.50 -3.94
C THR A 53 -7.81 6.84 -3.15
N TYR A 54 -8.70 7.63 -3.74
CA TYR A 54 -9.82 8.25 -3.07
C TYR A 54 -11.13 7.48 -3.27
N GLY A 55 -11.97 7.41 -2.23
CA GLY A 55 -13.38 7.05 -2.32
C GLY A 55 -13.75 5.74 -1.62
N LYS A 56 -14.86 5.79 -0.88
CA LYS A 56 -15.44 4.64 -0.20
C LYS A 56 -16.00 3.65 -1.20
N GLY A 57 -15.58 2.39 -1.08
CA GLY A 57 -16.10 1.31 -1.90
C GLY A 57 -15.67 1.33 -3.37
N VAL A 58 -14.86 2.32 -3.80
CA VAL A 58 -14.30 2.33 -5.15
C VAL A 58 -13.18 1.31 -5.25
N ARG A 59 -13.04 0.70 -6.42
CA ARG A 59 -12.08 -0.37 -6.71
C ARG A 59 -11.06 0.11 -7.71
N GLN A 60 -9.78 -0.07 -7.36
CA GLN A 60 -8.66 0.33 -8.20
C GLN A 60 -7.66 -0.82 -8.30
N TYR A 61 -7.12 -1.05 -9.47
CA TYR A 61 -6.18 -2.11 -9.75
C TYR A 61 -4.95 -1.57 -10.45
N TYR A 62 -3.80 -1.88 -9.89
CA TYR A 62 -2.49 -1.46 -10.36
C TYR A 62 -1.66 -2.71 -10.66
N GLU A 63 -1.29 -2.92 -11.91
CA GLU A 63 -0.54 -4.09 -12.35
C GLU A 63 0.78 -3.68 -12.99
N ASP A 64 1.86 -4.33 -12.57
CA ASP A 64 3.21 -4.10 -13.10
C ASP A 64 3.63 -2.61 -13.06
N CYS A 65 3.07 -1.84 -12.13
CA CYS A 65 3.34 -0.41 -12.00
C CYS A 65 4.60 -0.12 -11.16
N TYR A 66 5.25 0.99 -11.46
CA TYR A 66 6.31 1.56 -10.63
C TYR A 66 5.77 2.75 -9.85
N ILE A 67 5.93 2.74 -8.52
CA ILE A 67 5.42 3.80 -7.64
C ILE A 67 6.54 4.22 -6.69
N GLU A 68 6.90 5.51 -6.69
CA GLU A 68 7.94 6.04 -5.81
C GLU A 68 7.48 7.21 -4.97
N GLY A 69 8.13 7.36 -3.82
CA GLY A 69 7.90 8.51 -2.95
C GLY A 69 8.71 8.47 -1.65
N THR A 70 8.30 9.29 -0.70
CA THR A 70 9.01 9.43 0.59
C THR A 70 8.12 9.10 1.78
N VAL A 71 7.08 9.90 2.04
CA VAL A 71 6.17 9.74 3.18
C VAL A 71 4.76 9.58 2.67
N ASP A 72 4.07 8.52 3.14
CA ASP A 72 2.66 8.28 2.82
C ASP A 72 2.36 8.30 1.32
N PHE A 73 3.32 7.82 0.51
CA PHE A 73 3.26 8.04 -0.92
C PHE A 73 2.21 7.21 -1.66
N ILE A 74 1.54 6.28 -0.96
CA ILE A 74 0.29 5.63 -1.38
C ILE A 74 -0.71 5.81 -0.24
N PHE A 75 -1.74 6.62 -0.45
CA PHE A 75 -2.66 6.97 0.64
C PHE A 75 -4.10 7.11 0.17
N GLY A 76 -5.05 7.07 1.10
CA GLY A 76 -6.48 7.17 0.82
C GLY A 76 -7.30 6.00 1.37
N TRP A 77 -8.52 5.81 0.86
CA TRP A 77 -9.47 4.83 1.42
C TRP A 77 -10.25 4.00 0.39
N SER A 78 -9.78 3.93 -0.85
CA SER A 78 -10.32 2.99 -1.82
C SER A 78 -9.97 1.54 -1.47
N THR A 79 -10.66 0.59 -2.08
CA THR A 79 -10.16 -0.78 -2.20
C THR A 79 -9.19 -0.82 -3.37
N ALA A 80 -7.89 -0.92 -3.09
CA ALA A 80 -6.86 -0.90 -4.12
C ALA A 80 -5.99 -2.16 -4.06
N VAL A 81 -5.79 -2.79 -5.20
CA VAL A 81 -4.90 -3.95 -5.36
C VAL A 81 -3.69 -3.53 -6.19
N PHE A 82 -2.52 -3.76 -5.65
CA PHE A 82 -1.22 -3.56 -6.30
C PHE A 82 -0.63 -4.94 -6.59
N ASN A 83 -0.64 -5.34 -7.86
CA ASN A 83 -0.19 -6.65 -8.30
C ASN A 83 1.13 -6.54 -9.07
N ARG A 84 2.16 -7.23 -8.60
CA ARG A 84 3.51 -7.22 -9.18
C ARG A 84 4.09 -5.81 -9.38
N CYS A 85 3.73 -4.88 -8.49
CA CYS A 85 4.24 -3.52 -8.56
C CYS A 85 5.64 -3.40 -7.94
N HIS A 86 6.42 -2.47 -8.46
CA HIS A 86 7.68 -2.04 -7.87
C HIS A 86 7.43 -0.77 -7.07
N ILE A 87 7.58 -0.87 -5.76
CA ILE A 87 7.36 0.22 -4.79
C ILE A 87 8.72 0.70 -4.30
N HIS A 88 9.02 1.99 -4.51
CA HIS A 88 10.36 2.52 -4.26
C HIS A 88 10.36 3.69 -3.28
N SER A 89 11.10 3.55 -2.19
CA SER A 89 11.25 4.58 -1.16
C SER A 89 12.47 5.45 -1.42
N LYS A 90 12.28 6.74 -1.65
CA LYS A 90 13.34 7.72 -1.93
C LYS A 90 13.98 8.29 -0.65
N ARG A 91 13.36 8.12 0.50
CA ARG A 91 13.82 8.58 1.81
C ARG A 91 13.17 7.74 2.92
N ASP A 92 13.73 7.82 4.14
CA ASP A 92 13.10 7.28 5.34
C ASP A 92 11.66 7.81 5.49
N GLY A 93 10.72 6.95 5.85
CA GLY A 93 9.32 7.33 5.96
C GLY A 93 8.34 6.15 5.95
N TYR A 94 7.27 6.30 5.20
CA TYR A 94 6.16 5.35 5.21
C TYR A 94 5.69 5.08 3.77
N VAL A 95 5.52 3.80 3.42
CA VAL A 95 5.02 3.43 2.10
C VAL A 95 3.56 3.83 1.96
N THR A 96 2.73 3.45 2.94
CA THR A 96 1.29 3.70 2.85
C THR A 96 0.70 4.41 4.07
N ALA A 97 -0.37 5.17 3.82
CA ALA A 97 -1.22 5.77 4.84
C ALA A 97 -2.70 5.56 4.50
N PRO A 98 -3.24 4.34 4.73
CA PRO A 98 -4.64 4.08 4.47
C PRO A 98 -5.55 4.78 5.49
N SER A 99 -6.72 5.20 4.99
CA SER A 99 -7.79 5.79 5.81
C SER A 99 -9.12 5.07 5.59
N THR A 100 -9.06 3.75 5.43
CA THR A 100 -10.22 2.89 5.23
C THR A 100 -11.33 3.23 6.23
N ASP A 101 -12.56 3.36 5.75
CA ASP A 101 -13.72 3.67 6.58
C ASP A 101 -14.11 2.50 7.48
N GLU A 102 -14.75 2.83 8.60
CA GLU A 102 -15.38 1.83 9.45
C GLU A 102 -16.39 0.98 8.66
N GLY A 103 -16.36 -0.33 8.86
CA GLY A 103 -17.21 -1.29 8.16
C GLY A 103 -16.80 -1.61 6.71
N GLN A 104 -15.82 -0.90 6.13
CA GLN A 104 -15.27 -1.27 4.83
C GLN A 104 -14.43 -2.55 4.97
N LYS A 105 -14.82 -3.59 4.24
CA LYS A 105 -14.22 -4.93 4.35
C LYS A 105 -12.79 -5.00 3.82
N TYR A 106 -12.49 -4.30 2.74
CA TYR A 106 -11.21 -4.34 2.04
C TYR A 106 -10.56 -2.96 1.96
N GLY A 107 -9.23 -2.91 2.08
CA GLY A 107 -8.40 -1.73 1.89
C GLY A 107 -7.34 -1.98 0.83
N TYR A 108 -6.07 -1.76 1.18
CA TYR A 108 -4.94 -2.01 0.29
C TYR A 108 -4.46 -3.45 0.34
N VAL A 109 -4.20 -4.02 -0.82
CA VAL A 109 -3.56 -5.33 -0.97
C VAL A 109 -2.37 -5.19 -1.92
N PHE A 110 -1.18 -5.53 -1.44
CA PHE A 110 0.04 -5.64 -2.22
C PHE A 110 0.31 -7.13 -2.43
N TYR A 111 0.31 -7.57 -3.68
CA TYR A 111 0.51 -8.97 -4.05
C TYR A 111 1.69 -9.10 -5.01
N ASP A 112 2.65 -9.98 -4.70
CA ASP A 112 3.88 -10.18 -5.48
C ASP A 112 4.66 -8.88 -5.75
N CYS A 113 4.57 -7.88 -4.87
CA CYS A 113 5.25 -6.62 -5.05
C CYS A 113 6.72 -6.67 -4.60
N LYS A 114 7.55 -5.85 -5.22
CA LYS A 114 8.94 -5.64 -4.82
C LYS A 114 9.11 -4.26 -4.17
N LEU A 115 9.64 -4.23 -2.94
CA LEU A 115 9.92 -3.00 -2.22
C LEU A 115 11.42 -2.72 -2.19
N THR A 116 11.82 -1.58 -2.73
CA THR A 116 13.21 -1.12 -2.79
C THR A 116 13.37 0.29 -2.25
N ALA A 117 14.60 0.77 -2.13
CA ALA A 117 14.86 2.14 -1.71
C ALA A 117 16.17 2.68 -2.29
N ASP A 118 16.30 4.00 -2.28
CA ASP A 118 17.56 4.69 -2.58
C ASP A 118 18.67 4.31 -1.62
N ALA A 119 19.92 4.51 -2.05
CA ALA A 119 21.08 4.29 -1.21
C ALA A 119 21.03 5.17 0.05
N GLY A 120 21.24 4.55 1.21
CA GLY A 120 21.23 5.24 2.51
C GLY A 120 19.85 5.29 3.20
N VAL A 121 18.77 4.92 2.53
CA VAL A 121 17.45 4.76 3.15
C VAL A 121 17.41 3.46 3.96
N THR A 122 17.05 3.57 5.25
CA THR A 122 17.11 2.43 6.18
C THR A 122 15.94 2.33 7.15
N LYS A 123 15.04 3.32 7.19
CA LYS A 123 13.97 3.42 8.18
C LYS A 123 12.62 3.67 7.51
N VAL A 124 12.09 2.63 6.87
CA VAL A 124 10.79 2.71 6.21
C VAL A 124 9.80 1.76 6.87
N TYR A 125 8.60 2.25 7.15
CA TYR A 125 7.46 1.43 7.56
C TYR A 125 6.60 1.06 6.36
N LEU A 126 6.00 -0.12 6.37
CA LEU A 126 5.04 -0.57 5.36
C LEU A 126 3.77 0.29 5.37
N SER A 127 3.31 0.66 6.57
CA SER A 127 2.11 1.48 6.72
C SER A 127 2.04 2.18 8.07
N ARG A 128 1.25 3.28 8.09
CA ARG A 128 0.73 3.92 9.30
C ARG A 128 -0.74 4.33 9.12
N PRO A 129 -1.60 4.33 10.17
CA PRO A 129 -3.03 4.56 10.01
C PRO A 129 -3.35 6.04 9.92
N TRP A 130 -3.70 6.52 8.73
CA TRP A 130 -4.23 7.90 8.62
C TRP A 130 -5.55 8.03 9.37
N ARG A 131 -6.40 6.99 9.34
CA ARG A 131 -7.65 6.89 10.11
C ARG A 131 -7.70 5.57 10.90
N PRO A 132 -8.54 5.46 11.97
CA PRO A 132 -8.51 4.33 12.90
C PRO A 132 -8.72 2.95 12.26
N PHE A 133 -9.53 2.84 11.20
CA PHE A 133 -9.86 1.56 10.56
C PHE A 133 -8.97 1.23 9.35
N ALA A 134 -7.80 1.83 9.28
CA ALA A 134 -6.83 1.62 8.20
C ALA A 134 -6.58 0.13 7.91
N ARG A 135 -6.53 -0.24 6.61
CA ARG A 135 -6.30 -1.62 6.18
C ARG A 135 -5.23 -1.70 5.11
N ALA A 136 -4.19 -2.50 5.37
CA ALA A 136 -3.16 -2.82 4.39
C ALA A 136 -2.65 -4.25 4.59
N VAL A 137 -2.52 -4.99 3.51
CA VAL A 137 -2.04 -6.37 3.50
C VAL A 137 -0.95 -6.52 2.46
N PHE A 138 0.17 -7.14 2.83
CA PHE A 138 1.26 -7.50 1.94
C PHE A 138 1.32 -9.03 1.84
N VAL A 139 1.20 -9.54 0.61
CA VAL A 139 1.16 -10.96 0.31
C VAL A 139 2.28 -11.30 -0.65
N HIS A 140 3.15 -12.22 -0.27
CA HIS A 140 4.25 -12.74 -1.10
C HIS A 140 5.16 -11.63 -1.68
N CYS A 141 5.42 -10.57 -0.87
CA CYS A 141 6.22 -9.42 -1.31
C CYS A 141 7.71 -9.61 -1.01
N ASP A 142 8.57 -9.14 -1.93
CA ASP A 142 10.02 -9.01 -1.73
C ASP A 142 10.31 -7.71 -0.97
N LEU A 143 10.63 -7.81 0.31
CA LEU A 143 10.85 -6.67 1.19
C LEU A 143 12.34 -6.36 1.33
N GLY A 144 12.77 -5.21 0.80
CA GLY A 144 14.14 -4.74 0.90
C GLY A 144 14.58 -4.42 2.34
N LYS A 145 15.88 -4.41 2.57
CA LYS A 145 16.50 -4.19 3.91
C LYS A 145 16.15 -2.86 4.59
N HIS A 146 15.60 -1.91 3.85
CA HIS A 146 15.17 -0.60 4.36
C HIS A 146 13.89 -0.68 5.20
N ILE A 147 13.12 -1.79 5.08
CA ILE A 147 11.91 -1.99 5.89
C ILE A 147 12.31 -2.30 7.33
N LEU A 148 11.84 -1.47 8.25
CA LEU A 148 12.10 -1.61 9.68
C LEU A 148 11.56 -2.95 10.21
N PRO A 149 12.22 -3.57 11.21
CA PRO A 149 11.73 -4.82 11.81
C PRO A 149 10.29 -4.73 12.32
N ALA A 150 9.90 -3.59 12.91
CA ALA A 150 8.52 -3.39 13.36
C ALA A 150 7.49 -3.40 12.21
N GLY A 151 7.89 -3.04 10.98
CA GLY A 151 7.08 -3.03 9.77
C GLY A 151 5.92 -2.04 9.77
N TRP A 152 5.26 -1.84 10.88
CA TRP A 152 4.04 -1.06 11.04
C TRP A 152 4.19 0.00 12.13
N HIS A 153 3.60 1.16 11.94
CA HIS A 153 3.59 2.25 12.89
C HIS A 153 2.16 2.64 13.27
N ASN A 154 1.90 2.99 14.51
CA ASN A 154 0.57 3.34 14.99
C ASN A 154 0.21 4.83 14.81
N TRP A 155 1.15 5.65 14.31
CA TRP A 155 1.02 7.11 14.18
C TRP A 155 0.69 7.79 15.52
N ASP A 156 1.24 7.28 16.62
CA ASP A 156 0.95 7.73 18.00
C ASP A 156 -0.55 7.68 18.38
N LYS A 157 -1.33 6.85 17.67
CA LYS A 157 -2.77 6.64 17.85
C LYS A 157 -3.02 5.25 18.43
N LYS A 158 -2.92 5.10 19.75
CA LYS A 158 -3.10 3.80 20.43
C LYS A 158 -4.47 3.14 20.13
N GLU A 159 -5.51 3.93 19.90
CA GLU A 159 -6.82 3.39 19.55
C GLU A 159 -6.82 2.72 18.16
N ALA A 160 -6.02 3.23 17.23
CA ALA A 160 -5.89 2.61 15.92
C ALA A 160 -5.26 1.20 15.95
N GLU A 161 -4.49 0.86 16.99
CA GLU A 161 -3.95 -0.48 17.18
C GLU A 161 -5.05 -1.54 17.35
N LYS A 162 -6.23 -1.15 17.85
CA LYS A 162 -7.37 -2.04 18.08
C LYS A 162 -8.26 -2.21 16.84
N THR A 163 -8.20 -1.28 15.90
CA THR A 163 -9.15 -1.19 14.78
C THR A 163 -8.49 -1.30 13.42
N ALA A 164 -7.21 -0.94 13.29
CA ALA A 164 -6.47 -1.11 12.06
C ALA A 164 -6.24 -2.60 11.76
N PHE A 165 -6.31 -2.96 10.48
CA PHE A 165 -6.02 -4.30 10.00
C PHE A 165 -4.77 -4.28 9.14
N TYR A 166 -3.65 -4.63 9.74
CA TYR A 166 -2.36 -4.77 9.09
C TYR A 166 -1.91 -6.21 9.11
N ALA A 167 -1.57 -6.75 7.94
CA ALA A 167 -1.17 -8.14 7.83
C ALA A 167 -0.09 -8.36 6.79
N GLU A 168 0.74 -9.37 7.01
CA GLU A 168 1.67 -9.94 6.05
C GLU A 168 1.41 -11.44 5.90
N TYR A 169 1.56 -11.94 4.68
CA TYR A 169 1.53 -13.36 4.38
C TYR A 169 2.66 -13.71 3.41
N ASP A 170 3.50 -14.65 3.81
CA ASP A 170 4.57 -15.24 3.00
C ASP A 170 5.48 -14.22 2.27
N SER A 171 5.69 -13.04 2.87
CA SER A 171 6.65 -12.07 2.35
C SER A 171 8.08 -12.53 2.68
N TYR A 172 9.02 -12.17 1.80
CA TYR A 172 10.40 -12.61 1.86
C TYR A 172 11.38 -11.45 1.65
N GLY A 173 12.67 -11.75 1.58
CA GLY A 173 13.73 -10.76 1.45
C GLY A 173 14.25 -10.25 2.79
N PRO A 174 15.29 -9.40 2.78
CA PRO A 174 16.00 -8.99 3.99
C PRO A 174 15.19 -8.11 4.95
N GLY A 175 14.12 -7.50 4.47
CA GLY A 175 13.17 -6.72 5.27
C GLY A 175 12.00 -7.54 5.83
N ALA A 176 11.86 -8.80 5.44
CA ALA A 176 10.83 -9.69 5.98
C ALA A 176 11.24 -10.21 7.37
N ASN A 177 10.61 -9.70 8.42
CA ASN A 177 10.91 -10.10 9.79
C ASN A 177 9.61 -10.32 10.58
N PRO A 178 8.87 -11.41 10.34
CA PRO A 178 7.56 -11.65 10.95
C PRO A 178 7.58 -11.72 12.48
N LYS A 179 8.73 -12.10 13.07
CA LYS A 179 8.87 -12.21 14.53
C LYS A 179 9.07 -10.87 15.23
N ALA A 180 9.49 -9.84 14.52
CA ALA A 180 9.77 -8.51 15.08
C ALA A 180 8.73 -7.46 14.67
N ARG A 181 7.65 -7.85 13.97
CA ARG A 181 6.58 -6.94 13.59
C ARG A 181 5.85 -6.39 14.82
N ALA A 182 5.30 -5.19 14.66
CA ALA A 182 4.50 -4.54 15.69
C ALA A 182 3.37 -5.47 16.17
N ALA A 183 3.15 -5.55 17.47
CA ALA A 183 2.25 -6.53 18.10
C ALA A 183 0.78 -6.41 17.67
N PHE A 184 0.37 -5.25 17.15
CA PHE A 184 -0.99 -5.03 16.64
C PHE A 184 -1.18 -5.46 15.17
N SER A 185 -0.14 -5.98 14.52
CA SER A 185 -0.23 -6.53 13.16
C SER A 185 -0.34 -8.06 13.18
N LEU A 186 -0.87 -8.61 12.09
CA LEU A 186 -1.07 -10.03 11.93
C LEU A 186 0.00 -10.61 10.99
N SER A 187 0.67 -11.67 11.45
CA SER A 187 1.49 -12.51 10.59
C SER A 187 0.67 -13.76 10.24
N LEU A 188 0.20 -13.82 9.00
CA LEU A 188 -0.65 -14.91 8.52
C LEU A 188 0.23 -16.05 7.98
N ILE A 189 0.99 -16.73 8.86
CA ILE A 189 1.92 -17.81 8.46
C ILE A 189 1.18 -19.11 8.09
N HIS A 190 -0.07 -19.27 8.54
CA HIS A 190 -0.87 -20.46 8.28
C HIS A 190 -2.33 -20.07 8.00
N ILE A 191 -2.63 -19.75 6.74
CA ILE A 191 -3.98 -19.96 6.24
C ILE A 191 -3.99 -21.42 5.73
N SER A 192 -4.37 -22.37 6.57
CA SER A 192 -4.85 -23.66 6.09
C SER A 192 -6.05 -23.35 5.19
N GLU A 193 -6.00 -23.78 3.92
CA GLU A 193 -7.19 -23.71 3.07
C GLU A 193 -8.38 -24.25 3.86
N PRO A 194 -9.53 -23.54 3.89
CA PRO A 194 -10.72 -24.11 4.46
C PRO A 194 -11.02 -25.40 3.67
N THR A 195 -10.84 -26.54 4.30
CA THR A 195 -11.27 -27.82 3.76
C THR A 195 -12.76 -27.68 3.43
N ARG A 196 -13.07 -27.50 2.15
CA ARG A 196 -14.45 -27.60 1.69
C ARG A 196 -14.93 -29.00 2.07
N PRO A 197 -16.01 -29.16 2.84
CA PRO A 197 -16.62 -30.45 3.00
C PRO A 197 -17.03 -30.93 1.61
N ILE A 198 -16.47 -32.04 1.16
CA ILE A 198 -16.93 -32.72 -0.04
C ILE A 198 -18.29 -33.31 0.35
N SER A 199 -19.36 -32.63 0.00
CA SER A 199 -20.69 -33.26 0.03
C SER A 199 -20.77 -34.20 -1.17
N ILE A 200 -20.60 -35.47 -0.90
CA ILE A 200 -20.97 -36.55 -1.82
C ILE A 200 -22.47 -36.77 -1.59
N SER A 201 -23.26 -36.38 -2.52
CA SER A 201 -24.65 -36.83 -2.65
C SER A 201 -24.93 -37.23 -4.09
#